data_cce58f939ecb4d1f12103a2ad940ec8b
#
_entry.id   cce58f939ecb4d1f12103a2ad940ec8b
#
_cell.length_a   1.000
_cell.length_b   1.000
_cell.length_c   1.000
_cell.angle_alpha   90.00
_cell.angle_beta   90.00
_cell.angle_gamma   90.00
#
_symmetry.space_group_name_H-M   'P 1'
#
loop_
_entity.id
_entity.type
_entity.pdbx_description
1 polymer ?
#
loop_
_entity_poly.entity_id
_entity_poly.type
_entity_poly.pdbx_seq_one_letter_code
_entity_poly.pdbx_strand_id
1 'polypeptide(L)' 'MLIKVYCVGCRGEIQMETAEMKRKKSKNGRSYLSGECPACGKKVSKFVKSE' A
#
# COMPACT_ATOMS: atom_id res chain seq x y z
N MET A 1 -0.06 -12.63 -0.05
CA MET A 1 0.67 -12.23 -1.26
C MET A 1 1.48 -10.98 -0.99
N LEU A 2 2.78 -11.03 -1.27
CA LEU A 2 3.62 -9.87 -1.04
C LEU A 2 3.63 -8.96 -2.25
N ILE A 3 3.53 -7.66 -2.01
CA ILE A 3 3.61 -6.66 -3.06
C ILE A 3 4.65 -5.62 -2.68
N LYS A 4 5.18 -4.95 -3.68
CA LYS A 4 6.13 -3.88 -3.44
C LYS A 4 5.39 -2.56 -3.38
N VAL A 5 5.64 -1.79 -2.33
CA VAL A 5 5.08 -0.46 -2.18
C VAL A 5 6.21 0.51 -1.88
N TYR A 6 6.06 1.74 -2.34
CA TYR A 6 7.06 2.75 -2.08
C TYR A 6 6.79 3.42 -0.75
N CYS A 7 7.81 3.47 0.09
CA CYS A 7 7.71 4.11 1.40
C CYS A 7 8.50 5.42 1.38
N VAL A 8 7.79 6.53 1.56
CA VAL A 8 8.45 7.84 1.55
C VAL A 8 9.34 8.03 2.78
N GLY A 9 9.01 7.38 3.88
CA GLY A 9 9.82 7.46 5.08
C GLY A 9 11.13 6.72 4.96
N CYS A 10 11.12 5.57 4.30
CA CYS A 10 12.32 4.78 4.08
C CYS A 10 13.04 5.17 2.80
N ARG A 11 12.40 5.98 1.97
CA ARG A 11 12.93 6.42 0.67
C ARG A 11 13.28 5.24 -0.22
N GLY A 12 12.39 4.28 -0.26
CA GLY A 12 12.62 3.11 -1.10
C GLY A 12 11.42 2.20 -1.09
N GLU A 13 11.50 1.16 -1.91
CA GLU A 13 10.43 0.18 -1.98
C GLU A 13 10.56 -0.83 -0.86
N ILE A 14 9.42 -1.19 -0.31
CA ILE A 14 9.33 -2.23 0.71
C ILE A 14 8.33 -3.26 0.26
N GLN A 15 8.45 -4.45 0.82
CA GLN A 15 7.49 -5.51 0.56
C GLN A 15 6.50 -5.58 1.72
N MET A 16 5.23 -5.64 1.38
CA MET A 16 4.18 -5.74 2.37
C MET A 16 3.20 -6.85 1.97
N GLU A 17 2.65 -7.50 2.98
CA GLU A 17 1.63 -8.52 2.75
C GLU A 17 0.30 -7.83 2.47
N THR A 18 -0.36 -8.24 1.39
CA THR A 18 -1.65 -7.64 1.05
C THR A 18 -2.71 -7.92 2.12
N ALA A 19 -2.55 -9.01 2.85
CA ALA A 19 -3.50 -9.33 3.92
C ALA A 19 -3.44 -8.33 5.07
N GLU A 20 -2.30 -7.65 5.23
CA GLU A 20 -2.16 -6.64 6.27
C GLU A 20 -2.62 -5.27 5.81
N MET A 21 -2.91 -5.12 4.53
CA MET A 21 -3.35 -3.85 3.97
C MET A 21 -4.86 -3.86 3.80
N LYS A 22 -5.46 -2.69 3.91
CA LYS A 22 -6.90 -2.55 3.73
C LYS A 22 -7.20 -2.09 2.32
N ARG A 23 -8.13 -2.76 1.67
CA ARG A 23 -8.56 -2.37 0.33
C ARG A 23 -9.62 -1.29 0.44
N LYS A 24 -9.39 -0.19 -0.22
CA LYS A 24 -10.33 0.92 -0.25
C LYS A 24 -10.52 1.37 -1.68
N LYS A 25 -11.65 2.02 -1.92
CA LYS A 25 -11.93 2.60 -3.22
C LYS A 25 -11.82 4.11 -3.14
N SER A 26 -11.17 4.69 -4.14
CA SER A 26 -11.12 6.14 -4.24
C SER A 26 -12.39 6.65 -4.92
N LYS A 27 -12.56 7.97 -4.91
CA LYS A 27 -13.73 8.58 -5.52
C LYS A 27 -13.80 8.33 -7.03
N ASN A 28 -12.68 8.05 -7.64
CA ASN A 28 -12.63 7.79 -9.08
C ASN A 28 -12.95 6.35 -9.43
N GLY A 29 -13.35 5.56 -8.46
CA GLY A 29 -13.67 4.17 -8.69
C GLY A 29 -12.45 3.26 -8.76
N ARG A 30 -11.30 3.78 -8.43
CA ARG A 30 -10.07 2.98 -8.42
C ARG A 30 -9.86 2.35 -7.06
N SER A 31 -9.32 1.15 -7.07
CA SER A 31 -9.01 0.45 -5.83
C SER A 31 -7.57 0.70 -5.43
N TYR A 32 -7.34 0.80 -4.15
CA TYR A 32 -5.98 0.92 -3.64
C TYR A 32 -5.88 0.19 -2.32
N LEU A 33 -4.66 -0.22 -2.01
CA LEU A 33 -4.37 -0.85 -0.73
C LEU A 33 -3.67 0.15 0.17
N SER A 34 -4.10 0.21 1.41
CA SER A 34 -3.56 1.15 2.38
C SER A 34 -2.98 0.39 3.55
N GLY A 35 -1.82 0.81 4.00
CA GLY A 35 -1.17 0.16 5.13
C GLY A 35 -0.16 1.07 5.76
N GLU A 36 0.63 0.51 6.66
CA GLU A 36 1.67 1.24 7.35
C GLU A 36 3.00 0.53 7.18
N CYS A 37 4.04 1.31 6.97
CA CYS A 37 5.38 0.76 6.86
C CYS A 37 5.83 0.24 8.24
N PRO A 38 6.23 -1.03 8.32
CA PRO A 38 6.67 -1.57 9.62
C PRO A 38 8.01 -1.02 10.08
N ALA A 39 8.80 -0.44 9.16
CA ALA A 39 10.10 0.07 9.52
C ALA A 39 10.05 1.49 10.05
N CYS A 40 9.32 2.38 9.39
CA CYS A 40 9.25 3.77 9.80
C CYS A 40 7.88 4.16 10.35
N GLY A 41 6.87 3.35 10.18
CA GLY A 41 5.54 3.60 10.71
C GLY A 41 4.72 4.61 9.92
N LYS A 42 5.21 5.03 8.77
CA LYS A 42 4.45 5.97 7.97
C LYS A 42 3.44 5.24 7.10
N LYS A 43 2.35 5.93 6.80
CA LYS A 43 1.31 5.35 5.98
C LYS A 43 1.77 5.23 4.54
N VAL A 44 1.48 4.09 3.95
CA VAL A 44 1.80 3.83 2.55
C VAL A 44 0.54 3.36 1.85
N SER A 45 0.50 3.56 0.55
CA SER A 45 -0.62 3.09 -0.25
C SER A 45 -0.13 2.63 -1.60
N LYS A 46 -0.87 1.72 -2.19
CA LYS A 46 -0.54 1.17 -3.50
C LYS A 46 -1.81 1.05 -4.30
N PHE A 47 -1.84 1.70 -5.45
CA PHE A 47 -2.97 1.55 -6.36
C PHE A 47 -2.90 0.20 -7.05
N VAL A 48 -4.03 -0.47 -7.12
CA VAL A 48 -4.14 -1.74 -7.81
C VAL A 48 -5.23 -1.60 -8.86
N LYS A 49 -5.11 -2.42 -9.90
CA LYS A 49 -6.15 -2.40 -10.93
C LYS A 49 -7.40 -3.01 -10.34
N SER A 50 -8.53 -2.33 -10.54
CA SER A 50 -9.79 -2.89 -10.14
C SER A 50 -10.23 -3.92 -11.17
N GLU A 51 -10.87 -4.93 -10.68
CA GLU A 51 -11.36 -5.98 -11.56
C GLU A 51 -12.84 -5.95 -11.67
#